data_bdee64b2b2e17ccae342551a00e80f81
#
_entry.id   bdee64b2b2e17ccae342551a00e80f81
#
_cell.length_a   1.000
_cell.length_b   1.000
_cell.length_c   1.000
_cell.angle_alpha   90.00
_cell.angle_beta   90.00
_cell.angle_gamma   90.00
#
_symmetry.space_group_name_H-M   'P 1'
#
loop_
_entity.id
_entity.type
_entity.pdbx_description
1 polymer ?
#
loop_
_entity_poly.entity_id
_entity_poly.type
_entity_poly.pdbx_seq_one_letter_code
_entity_poly.pdbx_strand_id
1 'polypeptide(L)'
;MKKISIIIMAMFALILTACQDKDIEREAMKLSAPDASQITGQLSGDDYIWTWPSQGTEMRVITYRNGTLSSTETVSGNSYTHKDVPTNVPFEYVFKASDGNNISAGVIKAYTREGASSISGVQMSQIDKAGGYDALVEWNKAADASSILLTATNGLRTINETLSGSATSYIISDVETGDTWEVKLVAQNEKGTSLSTKSSLRIGKTAIGFLSIYGTPEELVENGDDDEASAWLWLHETYPTAQYVCFDDVKSVDDVEPFRVLFWLRDLEGVSESDVWNIPANVEAATPFIREWYKNGGSMLLWSHATVYAGHLGRINLDEMKGNDHAFGFGEGGINEDTWRMAVELNPDHKFKKDHSTHPIYKGLEVETTADTKLIAFKGPGWTEDHNCLYFNLPSLWTGIGNTEESCYAQCTQVYGVYPLGTWDSQIWWVSQMNVWEAQQGNTEFQGTLLCIGNGGCEFSLKNRDGSPDKSAHPKNNIYQDNVLTLAKNSLEYLKTR
;
A
#
# COMPACT_ATOMS: atom_id res chain seq x y z
N MET A 1 27.77 -22.05 -36.14
CA MET A 1 27.74 -20.61 -35.89
C MET A 1 27.28 -19.74 -37.08
N LYS A 2 27.54 -20.11 -38.34
CA LYS A 2 27.09 -19.31 -39.51
C LYS A 2 25.57 -19.38 -39.84
N LYS A 3 24.85 -20.41 -39.38
CA LYS A 3 23.39 -20.55 -39.66
C LYS A 3 22.50 -19.77 -38.70
N ILE A 4 22.96 -19.43 -37.50
CA ILE A 4 22.18 -18.64 -36.50
C ILE A 4 22.21 -17.15 -36.87
N SER A 5 23.31 -16.63 -37.38
CA SER A 5 23.42 -15.22 -37.80
C SER A 5 22.51 -14.87 -38.98
N ILE A 6 22.24 -15.87 -39.88
CA ILE A 6 21.34 -15.65 -41.04
C ILE A 6 19.88 -15.59 -40.62
N ILE A 7 19.49 -16.35 -39.58
CA ILE A 7 18.10 -16.35 -39.06
C ILE A 7 17.80 -15.02 -38.31
N ILE A 8 18.76 -14.53 -37.56
CA ILE A 8 18.61 -13.24 -36.85
C ILE A 8 18.53 -12.04 -37.82
N MET A 9 19.32 -12.10 -38.91
CA MET A 9 19.25 -11.08 -39.97
C MET A 9 17.94 -11.15 -40.79
N ALA A 10 17.38 -12.36 -40.98
CA ALA A 10 16.11 -12.55 -41.67
C ALA A 10 14.91 -12.11 -40.79
N MET A 11 14.97 -12.30 -39.46
CA MET A 11 13.96 -11.75 -38.53
C MET A 11 13.98 -10.22 -38.48
N PHE A 12 15.17 -9.58 -38.49
CA PHE A 12 15.27 -8.14 -38.54
C PHE A 12 14.76 -7.55 -39.88
N ALA A 13 14.95 -8.22 -40.98
CA ALA A 13 14.42 -7.84 -42.29
C ALA A 13 12.90 -8.01 -42.40
N LEU A 14 12.31 -9.00 -41.72
CA LEU A 14 10.87 -9.23 -41.67
C LEU A 14 10.12 -8.20 -40.80
N ILE A 15 10.75 -7.68 -39.74
CA ILE A 15 10.18 -6.61 -38.91
C ILE A 15 10.15 -5.27 -39.66
N LEU A 16 11.09 -5.05 -40.58
CA LEU A 16 11.13 -3.85 -41.39
C LEU A 16 10.13 -3.86 -42.57
N THR A 17 9.62 -5.05 -42.97
CA THR A 17 8.66 -5.14 -44.08
C THR A 17 7.20 -5.23 -43.62
N ALA A 18 6.93 -5.44 -42.33
CA ALA A 18 5.57 -5.50 -41.77
C ALA A 18 4.91 -4.12 -41.54
N CYS A 19 5.63 -3.02 -41.77
CA CYS A 19 5.11 -1.65 -41.68
C CYS A 19 4.99 -0.95 -43.04
N GLN A 20 4.78 -1.68 -44.12
CA GLN A 20 4.36 -1.08 -45.37
C GLN A 20 2.85 -1.26 -45.59
N ASP A 21 2.07 -0.54 -44.77
CA ASP A 21 0.70 -0.23 -45.13
C ASP A 21 0.74 0.82 -46.29
N LYS A 22 0.32 0.39 -47.46
CA LYS A 22 0.53 1.12 -48.73
C LYS A 22 -0.36 2.31 -48.96
N ASP A 23 -1.26 2.66 -48.04
CA ASP A 23 -2.30 3.67 -48.26
C ASP A 23 -2.44 4.77 -47.20
N ILE A 24 -1.42 4.96 -46.34
CA ILE A 24 -1.35 6.19 -45.57
C ILE A 24 -0.49 7.13 -46.37
N GLU A 25 -1.12 8.09 -47.09
CA GLU A 25 -0.44 9.30 -47.48
C GLU A 25 0.24 9.87 -46.25
N ARG A 26 1.57 9.75 -46.18
CA ARG A 26 2.35 10.43 -45.17
C ARG A 26 2.18 11.91 -45.42
N GLU A 27 1.17 12.53 -44.79
CA GLU A 27 1.21 13.98 -44.68
C GLU A 27 2.60 14.33 -44.17
N ALA A 28 3.32 15.16 -44.90
CA ALA A 28 4.65 15.61 -44.53
C ALA A 28 4.55 16.11 -43.09
N MET A 29 5.28 15.51 -42.18
CA MET A 29 5.24 15.89 -40.76
C MET A 29 5.53 17.37 -40.71
N LYS A 30 4.56 18.20 -40.33
CA LYS A 30 4.66 19.64 -40.32
C LYS A 30 5.67 20.17 -39.32
N LEU A 31 6.06 19.29 -38.35
CA LEU A 31 7.05 19.62 -37.35
C LEU A 31 8.34 18.82 -37.54
N SER A 32 9.47 19.52 -37.45
CA SER A 32 10.78 18.87 -37.41
C SER A 32 10.97 18.12 -36.11
N ALA A 33 11.62 16.94 -36.18
CA ALA A 33 12.02 16.24 -35.01
C ALA A 33 12.99 17.08 -34.13
N PRO A 34 12.96 16.94 -32.83
CA PRO A 34 13.96 17.59 -31.95
C PRO A 34 15.37 17.17 -32.33
N ASP A 35 16.36 18.07 -32.12
CA ASP A 35 17.76 17.73 -32.30
C ASP A 35 18.26 16.84 -31.17
N ALA A 36 18.58 15.60 -31.50
CA ALA A 36 19.05 14.62 -30.52
C ALA A 36 20.33 15.08 -29.78
N SER A 37 21.19 15.86 -30.43
CA SER A 37 22.45 16.33 -29.83
C SER A 37 22.23 17.36 -28.72
N GLN A 38 21.10 18.05 -28.75
CA GLN A 38 20.75 19.11 -27.80
C GLN A 38 19.85 18.62 -26.66
N ILE A 39 19.37 17.36 -26.71
CA ILE A 39 18.66 16.74 -25.59
C ILE A 39 19.69 16.10 -24.67
N THR A 40 19.87 16.69 -23.50
CA THR A 40 20.81 16.23 -22.48
C THR A 40 20.09 15.85 -21.20
N GLY A 41 20.62 14.88 -20.48
CA GLY A 41 20.04 14.41 -19.23
C GLY A 41 21.08 14.34 -18.13
N GLN A 42 20.67 14.60 -16.91
CA GLN A 42 21.51 14.44 -15.72
C GLN A 42 20.72 13.92 -14.54
N LEU A 43 21.36 13.13 -13.69
CA LEU A 43 20.81 12.68 -12.42
C LEU A 43 20.94 13.82 -11.39
N SER A 44 19.86 14.10 -10.66
CA SER A 44 19.79 15.07 -9.57
C SER A 44 19.07 14.45 -8.38
N GLY A 45 19.80 13.98 -7.40
CA GLY A 45 19.24 13.18 -6.31
C GLY A 45 18.65 11.86 -6.82
N ASP A 46 17.37 11.66 -6.64
CA ASP A 46 16.64 10.47 -7.13
C ASP A 46 16.00 10.68 -8.50
N ASP A 47 16.00 11.91 -8.98
CA ASP A 47 15.33 12.31 -10.22
C ASP A 47 16.33 12.37 -11.40
N TYR A 48 15.86 12.05 -12.60
CA TYR A 48 16.62 12.25 -13.83
C TYR A 48 15.99 13.36 -14.66
N ILE A 49 16.75 14.43 -14.91
CA ILE A 49 16.27 15.63 -15.55
C ILE A 49 16.78 15.67 -16.99
N TRP A 50 15.87 15.62 -17.94
CA TRP A 50 16.12 15.90 -19.34
C TRP A 50 15.93 17.39 -19.64
N THR A 51 16.83 17.96 -20.43
CA THR A 51 16.76 19.36 -20.86
C THR A 51 17.00 19.48 -22.36
N TRP A 52 16.37 20.48 -22.97
CA TRP A 52 16.51 20.82 -24.39
C TRP A 52 16.34 22.34 -24.60
N PRO A 53 16.84 22.92 -25.73
CA PRO A 53 16.59 24.30 -26.04
C PRO A 53 15.10 24.56 -26.29
N SER A 54 14.62 25.77 -25.99
CA SER A 54 13.26 26.18 -26.32
C SER A 54 13.04 26.13 -27.84
N GLN A 55 11.99 25.44 -28.28
CA GLN A 55 11.69 25.25 -29.70
C GLN A 55 10.41 25.98 -30.15
N GLY A 56 9.75 26.73 -29.26
CA GLY A 56 8.50 27.40 -29.53
C GLY A 56 7.29 26.45 -29.70
N THR A 57 7.50 25.18 -29.41
CA THR A 57 6.49 24.09 -29.40
C THR A 57 6.58 23.35 -28.08
N GLU A 58 5.51 22.62 -27.77
CA GLU A 58 5.55 21.68 -26.62
C GLU A 58 6.38 20.44 -26.97
N MET A 59 6.85 19.77 -25.94
CA MET A 59 7.54 18.50 -26.08
C MET A 59 6.67 17.38 -25.51
N ARG A 60 6.30 16.41 -26.33
CA ARG A 60 5.69 15.18 -25.87
C ARG A 60 6.78 14.17 -25.54
N VAL A 61 6.87 13.78 -24.27
CA VAL A 61 7.83 12.81 -23.75
C VAL A 61 7.09 11.51 -23.50
N ILE A 62 7.54 10.43 -24.14
CA ILE A 62 6.98 9.09 -23.96
C ILE A 62 8.07 8.25 -23.30
N THR A 63 7.78 7.73 -22.13
CA THR A 63 8.72 6.94 -21.34
C THR A 63 8.38 5.45 -21.40
N TYR A 64 9.39 4.64 -21.68
CA TYR A 64 9.30 3.18 -21.64
C TYR A 64 10.20 2.66 -20.51
N ARG A 65 9.70 1.69 -19.77
CA ARG A 65 10.43 0.96 -18.73
C ARG A 65 10.56 -0.50 -19.16
N ASN A 66 11.79 -1.02 -19.27
CA ASN A 66 12.03 -2.37 -19.77
C ASN A 66 11.32 -2.65 -21.12
N GLY A 67 11.26 -1.64 -22.01
CA GLY A 67 10.57 -1.76 -23.30
C GLY A 67 9.04 -1.64 -23.24
N THR A 68 8.45 -1.47 -22.05
CA THR A 68 7.01 -1.30 -21.88
C THR A 68 6.68 0.17 -21.65
N LEU A 69 5.61 0.67 -22.27
CA LEU A 69 5.14 2.05 -22.09
C LEU A 69 4.85 2.31 -20.60
N SER A 70 5.48 3.33 -20.03
CA SER A 70 5.32 3.74 -18.64
C SER A 70 4.50 5.02 -18.50
N SER A 71 4.84 6.06 -19.27
CA SER A 71 4.10 7.32 -19.23
C SER A 71 4.14 8.03 -20.59
N THR A 72 3.21 8.98 -20.76
CA THR A 72 3.22 9.95 -21.85
C THR A 72 2.83 11.31 -21.28
N GLU A 73 3.72 12.26 -21.40
CA GLU A 73 3.53 13.61 -20.87
C GLU A 73 3.79 14.68 -21.93
N THR A 74 3.05 15.77 -21.86
CA THR A 74 3.27 16.95 -22.70
C THR A 74 3.81 18.07 -21.84
N VAL A 75 4.99 18.56 -22.21
CA VAL A 75 5.76 19.56 -21.47
C VAL A 75 5.84 20.85 -22.28
N SER A 76 5.30 21.93 -21.72
CA SER A 76 5.35 23.27 -22.35
C SER A 76 6.68 24.00 -22.12
N GLY A 77 7.56 23.45 -21.29
CA GLY A 77 8.87 24.02 -20.98
C GLY A 77 10.02 23.37 -21.77
N ASN A 78 11.21 23.57 -21.28
CA ASN A 78 12.45 23.05 -21.87
C ASN A 78 13.14 21.97 -20.99
N SER A 79 12.41 21.38 -20.05
CA SER A 79 12.90 20.28 -19.21
C SER A 79 11.77 19.31 -18.85
N TYR A 80 12.15 18.05 -18.68
CA TYR A 80 11.29 16.97 -18.18
C TYR A 80 12.01 16.28 -17.04
N THR A 81 11.32 16.12 -15.92
CA THR A 81 11.86 15.43 -14.75
C THR A 81 11.18 14.07 -14.58
N HIS A 82 11.93 13.01 -14.78
CA HIS A 82 11.52 11.67 -14.37
C HIS A 82 11.87 11.49 -12.90
N LYS A 83 10.86 11.47 -12.06
CA LYS A 83 11.03 11.36 -10.60
C LYS A 83 11.32 9.93 -10.18
N ASP A 84 12.10 9.80 -9.10
CA ASP A 84 12.33 8.54 -8.38
C ASP A 84 12.80 7.40 -9.31
N VAL A 85 13.83 7.66 -10.11
CA VAL A 85 14.34 6.68 -11.08
C VAL A 85 15.03 5.52 -10.39
N PRO A 86 14.48 4.29 -10.46
CA PRO A 86 15.06 3.13 -9.81
C PRO A 86 16.39 2.72 -10.46
N THR A 87 17.27 2.14 -9.66
CA THR A 87 18.55 1.63 -10.14
C THR A 87 18.40 0.33 -10.95
N ASN A 88 19.30 0.14 -11.91
CA ASN A 88 19.43 -1.06 -12.73
C ASN A 88 18.18 -1.39 -13.59
N VAL A 89 17.33 -0.41 -13.80
CA VAL A 89 16.15 -0.51 -14.68
C VAL A 89 16.40 0.34 -15.93
N PRO A 90 16.40 -0.24 -17.14
CA PRO A 90 16.55 0.52 -18.37
C PRO A 90 15.28 1.30 -18.71
N PHE A 91 15.47 2.57 -19.02
CA PHE A 91 14.45 3.45 -19.54
C PHE A 91 14.82 3.95 -20.94
N GLU A 92 13.80 4.07 -21.79
CA GLU A 92 13.89 4.76 -23.06
C GLU A 92 12.88 5.91 -23.06
N TYR A 93 13.31 7.04 -23.58
CA TYR A 93 12.52 8.26 -23.68
C TYR A 93 12.41 8.67 -25.13
N VAL A 94 11.19 8.83 -25.62
CA VAL A 94 10.93 9.31 -26.98
C VAL A 94 10.44 10.75 -26.89
N PHE A 95 11.23 11.67 -27.41
CA PHE A 95 10.94 13.10 -27.45
C PHE A 95 10.35 13.47 -28.80
N LYS A 96 9.19 14.09 -28.82
CA LYS A 96 8.48 14.55 -30.03
C LYS A 96 8.01 15.99 -29.86
N ALA A 97 8.34 16.87 -30.80
CA ALA A 97 7.75 18.21 -30.81
C ALA A 97 6.25 18.13 -31.12
N SER A 98 5.45 18.96 -30.45
CA SER A 98 3.99 19.02 -30.63
C SER A 98 3.51 20.48 -30.65
N ASP A 99 2.59 20.80 -31.54
CA ASP A 99 1.87 22.09 -31.58
C ASP A 99 0.39 21.93 -31.20
N GLY A 100 0.03 20.78 -30.61
CA GLY A 100 -1.34 20.41 -30.25
C GLY A 100 -2.09 19.70 -31.39
N ASN A 101 -1.79 20.01 -32.66
CA ASN A 101 -2.44 19.41 -33.83
C ASN A 101 -1.52 18.44 -34.58
N ASN A 102 -0.22 18.67 -34.53
CA ASN A 102 0.79 17.89 -35.22
C ASN A 102 1.84 17.39 -34.24
N ILE A 103 2.41 16.22 -34.52
CA ILE A 103 3.46 15.60 -33.72
C ILE A 103 4.61 15.25 -34.67
N SER A 104 5.83 15.60 -34.29
CA SER A 104 7.04 15.27 -35.08
C SER A 104 7.41 13.80 -35.02
N ALA A 105 8.38 13.39 -35.83
CA ALA A 105 9.13 12.16 -35.60
C ALA A 105 9.78 12.20 -34.21
N GLY A 106 9.95 11.02 -33.59
CA GLY A 106 10.53 10.90 -32.26
C GLY A 106 12.06 10.78 -32.27
N VAL A 107 12.69 11.33 -31.26
CA VAL A 107 14.11 11.11 -30.92
C VAL A 107 14.15 10.25 -29.69
N ILE A 108 14.92 9.16 -29.74
CA ILE A 108 15.05 8.19 -28.64
C ILE A 108 16.32 8.50 -27.84
N LYS A 109 16.17 8.59 -26.53
CA LYS A 109 17.25 8.61 -25.56
C LYS A 109 17.09 7.45 -24.58
N ALA A 110 18.16 6.84 -24.18
CA ALA A 110 18.17 5.79 -23.16
C ALA A 110 18.90 6.25 -21.91
N TYR A 111 18.44 5.80 -20.77
CA TYR A 111 19.11 5.97 -19.50
C TYR A 111 18.86 4.78 -18.59
N THR A 112 19.93 4.35 -17.92
CA THR A 112 19.86 3.38 -16.84
C THR A 112 20.65 3.95 -15.68
N ARG A 113 19.99 4.18 -14.55
CA ARG A 113 20.69 4.56 -13.31
C ARG A 113 21.43 3.33 -12.80
N GLU A 114 22.73 3.39 -12.73
CA GLU A 114 23.54 2.35 -12.09
C GLU A 114 23.64 2.62 -10.59
N GLY A 115 23.72 1.56 -9.77
CA GLY A 115 23.88 1.71 -8.33
C GLY A 115 23.39 0.47 -7.57
N ALA A 116 23.39 0.59 -6.25
CA ALA A 116 22.87 -0.43 -5.36
C ALA A 116 21.35 -0.58 -5.51
N SER A 117 20.81 -1.74 -5.15
CA SER A 117 19.38 -1.97 -5.04
C SER A 117 18.79 -1.16 -3.89
N SER A 118 17.57 -0.67 -4.07
CA SER A 118 16.89 0.10 -3.02
C SER A 118 16.65 -0.74 -1.77
N ILE A 119 16.74 -0.08 -0.62
CA ILE A 119 16.44 -0.71 0.67
C ILE A 119 14.93 -0.89 0.77
N SER A 120 14.51 -2.07 1.22
CA SER A 120 13.09 -2.40 1.42
C SER A 120 12.78 -2.67 2.89
N GLY A 121 11.48 -2.70 3.23
CA GLY A 121 11.01 -3.05 4.57
C GLY A 121 11.46 -2.07 5.66
N VAL A 122 11.65 -0.80 5.30
CA VAL A 122 12.04 0.23 6.28
C VAL A 122 10.88 0.49 7.23
N GLN A 123 11.14 0.27 8.50
CA GLN A 123 10.19 0.51 9.59
C GLN A 123 10.86 1.29 10.70
N MET A 124 10.07 2.05 11.43
CA MET A 124 10.50 2.71 12.65
C MET A 124 9.57 2.28 13.79
N SER A 125 10.15 2.08 14.97
CA SER A 125 9.41 1.79 16.18
C SER A 125 10.01 2.54 17.35
N GLN A 126 9.19 2.84 18.36
CA GLN A 126 9.63 3.46 19.58
C GLN A 126 10.14 2.39 20.55
N ILE A 127 11.22 2.69 21.25
CA ILE A 127 11.72 1.93 22.38
C ILE A 127 11.50 2.76 23.62
N ASP A 128 10.66 2.27 24.52
CA ASP A 128 10.44 2.90 25.81
C ASP A 128 11.62 2.59 26.76
N LYS A 129 12.11 3.62 27.43
CA LYS A 129 13.18 3.48 28.42
C LYS A 129 12.92 4.35 29.64
N ALA A 130 13.62 4.10 30.74
CA ALA A 130 13.51 4.92 31.93
C ALA A 130 13.85 6.39 31.63
N GLY A 131 12.85 7.25 31.72
CA GLY A 131 13.00 8.69 31.54
C GLY A 131 12.95 9.20 30.09
N GLY A 132 12.49 8.38 29.14
CA GLY A 132 12.34 8.83 27.74
C GLY A 132 12.18 7.71 26.73
N TYR A 133 12.60 7.99 25.53
CA TYR A 133 12.42 7.10 24.37
C TYR A 133 13.68 7.06 23.50
N ASP A 134 13.84 5.94 22.80
CA ASP A 134 14.69 5.83 21.61
C ASP A 134 13.83 5.46 20.41
N ALA A 135 14.29 5.70 19.20
CA ALA A 135 13.63 5.24 17.99
C ALA A 135 14.51 4.19 17.31
N LEU A 136 13.95 3.00 17.08
CA LEU A 136 14.57 1.93 16.30
C LEU A 136 14.16 2.06 14.85
N VAL A 137 15.15 2.06 13.97
CA VAL A 137 14.96 1.96 12.52
C VAL A 137 15.42 0.59 12.09
N GLU A 138 14.58 -0.16 11.40
CA GLU A 138 14.89 -1.47 10.87
C GLU A 138 14.61 -1.54 9.37
N TRP A 139 15.35 -2.40 8.67
CA TRP A 139 15.15 -2.62 7.23
C TRP A 139 15.67 -3.99 6.81
N ASN A 140 15.22 -4.43 5.63
CA ASN A 140 15.73 -5.65 5.03
C ASN A 140 17.17 -5.46 4.54
N LYS A 141 18.00 -6.48 4.69
CA LYS A 141 19.38 -6.46 4.21
C LYS A 141 19.44 -6.12 2.72
N ALA A 142 20.17 -5.09 2.35
CA ALA A 142 20.48 -4.77 0.96
C ALA A 142 21.50 -5.77 0.40
N ALA A 143 21.14 -6.51 -0.64
CA ALA A 143 21.94 -7.66 -1.11
C ALA A 143 23.30 -7.25 -1.73
N ASP A 144 23.37 -6.09 -2.34
CA ASP A 144 24.50 -5.59 -3.14
C ASP A 144 25.10 -4.28 -2.60
N ALA A 145 24.73 -3.88 -1.38
CA ALA A 145 25.27 -2.67 -0.75
C ALA A 145 26.63 -2.93 -0.10
N SER A 146 27.56 -2.03 -0.30
CA SER A 146 28.83 -1.93 0.47
C SER A 146 28.66 -1.05 1.72
N SER A 147 27.79 -0.05 1.64
CA SER A 147 27.42 0.85 2.74
C SER A 147 25.98 1.31 2.63
N ILE A 148 25.44 1.78 3.76
CA ILE A 148 24.11 2.39 3.86
C ILE A 148 24.30 3.80 4.42
N LEU A 149 23.82 4.79 3.67
CA LEU A 149 23.77 6.18 4.12
C LEU A 149 22.42 6.40 4.80
N LEU A 150 22.45 6.71 6.08
CA LEU A 150 21.29 7.03 6.89
C LEU A 150 21.27 8.52 7.19
N THR A 151 20.15 9.16 6.90
CA THR A 151 19.85 10.51 7.40
C THR A 151 18.57 10.42 8.21
N ALA A 152 18.61 10.85 9.48
CA ALA A 152 17.43 10.92 10.34
C ALA A 152 17.30 12.37 10.86
N THR A 153 16.08 12.90 10.84
CA THR A 153 15.84 14.28 11.30
C THR A 153 14.45 14.44 11.91
N ASN A 154 14.32 15.27 12.94
CA ASN A 154 13.05 15.78 13.46
C ASN A 154 12.83 17.27 13.11
N GLY A 155 13.63 17.82 12.17
CA GLY A 155 13.60 19.22 11.81
C GLY A 155 14.52 20.12 12.69
N LEU A 156 14.78 19.72 13.93
CA LEU A 156 15.67 20.44 14.87
C LEU A 156 17.03 19.76 14.99
N ARG A 157 17.03 18.43 15.00
CA ARG A 157 18.25 17.59 15.07
C ARG A 157 18.35 16.76 13.78
N THR A 158 19.54 16.67 13.21
CA THR A 158 19.82 15.82 12.05
C THR A 158 21.02 14.92 12.35
N ILE A 159 20.87 13.65 12.05
CA ILE A 159 21.86 12.61 12.19
C ILE A 159 22.19 12.12 10.78
N ASN A 160 23.49 12.04 10.46
CA ASN A 160 23.97 11.46 9.21
C ASN A 160 24.99 10.39 9.56
N GLU A 161 24.70 9.15 9.15
CA GLU A 161 25.56 8.01 9.42
C GLU A 161 25.85 7.22 8.15
N THR A 162 27.05 6.66 8.12
CA THR A 162 27.44 5.68 7.10
C THR A 162 27.63 4.34 7.76
N LEU A 163 26.69 3.45 7.51
CA LEU A 163 26.64 2.13 8.11
C LEU A 163 27.23 1.07 7.16
N SER A 164 27.61 -0.08 7.72
CA SER A 164 27.97 -1.24 6.90
C SER A 164 26.84 -1.65 5.97
N GLY A 165 27.15 -2.09 4.76
CA GLY A 165 26.14 -2.64 3.83
C GLY A 165 25.38 -3.87 4.38
N SER A 166 25.92 -4.51 5.42
CA SER A 166 25.26 -5.61 6.13
C SER A 166 24.36 -5.16 7.30
N ALA A 167 24.33 -3.87 7.63
CA ALA A 167 23.49 -3.36 8.71
C ALA A 167 22.00 -3.50 8.33
N THR A 168 21.18 -3.81 9.33
CA THR A 168 19.73 -3.94 9.18
C THR A 168 18.96 -3.13 10.21
N SER A 169 19.66 -2.38 11.07
CA SER A 169 19.04 -1.52 12.05
C SER A 169 19.93 -0.37 12.47
N TYR A 170 19.30 0.66 13.04
CA TYR A 170 19.96 1.79 13.70
C TYR A 170 19.07 2.33 14.82
N ILE A 171 19.66 2.75 15.92
CA ILE A 171 18.94 3.36 17.05
C ILE A 171 19.22 4.86 17.08
N ILE A 172 18.16 5.65 17.02
CA ILE A 172 18.19 7.08 17.30
C ILE A 172 17.96 7.25 18.80
N SER A 173 19.00 7.57 19.52
CA SER A 173 18.91 7.69 20.98
C SER A 173 18.34 9.04 21.41
N ASP A 174 17.67 9.03 22.56
CA ASP A 174 17.19 10.22 23.26
C ASP A 174 16.28 11.08 22.37
N VAL A 175 15.18 10.48 21.92
CA VAL A 175 14.13 11.16 21.17
C VAL A 175 13.06 11.68 22.15
N GLU A 176 12.46 12.83 21.85
CA GLU A 176 11.53 13.51 22.75
C GLU A 176 10.08 13.25 22.34
N THR A 177 9.18 13.19 23.35
CA THR A 177 7.74 13.09 23.11
C THR A 177 7.23 14.26 22.26
N GLY A 178 6.45 13.94 21.24
CA GLY A 178 5.92 14.93 20.29
C GLY A 178 6.78 15.14 19.05
N ASP A 179 8.02 14.69 19.06
CA ASP A 179 8.88 14.71 17.89
C ASP A 179 8.33 13.82 16.79
N THR A 180 8.45 14.27 15.54
CA THR A 180 8.30 13.41 14.37
C THR A 180 9.66 13.25 13.72
N TRP A 181 10.20 12.04 13.77
CA TRP A 181 11.44 11.69 13.13
C TRP A 181 11.19 11.13 11.74
N GLU A 182 11.89 11.69 10.76
CA GLU A 182 11.96 11.14 9.41
C GLU A 182 13.31 10.48 9.22
N VAL A 183 13.32 9.28 8.63
CA VAL A 183 14.54 8.60 8.21
C VAL A 183 14.56 8.46 6.71
N LYS A 184 15.73 8.68 6.13
CA LYS A 184 16.05 8.43 4.73
C LYS A 184 17.22 7.47 4.67
N LEU A 185 17.05 6.34 3.98
CA LEU A 185 18.09 5.34 3.76
C LEU A 185 18.44 5.27 2.28
N VAL A 186 19.73 5.23 1.98
CA VAL A 186 20.27 5.07 0.63
C VAL A 186 21.34 3.99 0.67
N ALA A 187 21.18 2.92 -0.07
CA ALA A 187 22.24 1.93 -0.26
C ALA A 187 23.27 2.43 -1.26
N GLN A 188 24.53 2.09 -1.07
CA GLN A 188 25.62 2.47 -1.93
C GLN A 188 26.51 1.26 -2.25
N ASN A 189 26.97 1.17 -3.48
CA ASN A 189 28.01 0.26 -3.93
C ASN A 189 29.00 0.99 -4.86
N GLU A 190 29.95 0.26 -5.48
CA GLU A 190 30.94 0.84 -6.39
C GLU A 190 30.35 1.50 -7.65
N LYS A 191 29.11 1.11 -8.04
CA LYS A 191 28.44 1.64 -9.22
C LYS A 191 27.62 2.90 -8.91
N GLY A 192 27.26 3.13 -7.66
CA GLY A 192 26.49 4.30 -7.26
C GLY A 192 25.49 4.05 -6.13
N THR A 193 24.58 4.99 -5.97
CA THR A 193 23.57 4.99 -4.91
C THR A 193 22.21 4.49 -5.40
N SER A 194 21.50 3.82 -4.52
CA SER A 194 20.10 3.41 -4.74
C SER A 194 19.16 4.61 -4.77
N LEU A 195 17.92 4.35 -5.20
CA LEU A 195 16.79 5.20 -4.83
C LEU A 195 16.69 5.27 -3.30
N SER A 196 16.35 6.45 -2.78
CA SER A 196 16.16 6.61 -1.34
C SER A 196 14.85 5.97 -0.88
N THR A 197 14.89 5.34 0.29
CA THR A 197 13.70 4.85 0.98
C THR A 197 13.51 5.65 2.26
N LYS A 198 12.26 6.06 2.54
CA LYS A 198 11.93 6.90 3.68
C LYS A 198 10.94 6.19 4.60
N SER A 199 10.99 6.56 5.87
CA SER A 199 9.99 6.22 6.89
C SER A 199 9.92 7.33 7.91
N SER A 200 8.85 7.41 8.69
CA SER A 200 8.71 8.39 9.77
C SER A 200 8.09 7.76 11.00
N LEU A 201 8.36 8.37 12.16
CA LEU A 201 7.86 7.96 13.47
C LEU A 201 7.58 9.19 14.33
N ARG A 202 6.36 9.29 14.85
CA ARG A 202 6.04 10.25 15.91
C ARG A 202 6.29 9.60 17.27
N ILE A 203 7.04 10.28 18.12
CA ILE A 203 7.40 9.83 19.46
C ILE A 203 6.28 10.19 20.44
N GLY A 204 5.94 9.28 21.34
CA GLY A 204 5.00 9.53 22.40
C GLY A 204 4.02 8.40 22.63
N LYS A 205 2.75 8.62 22.35
CA LYS A 205 1.70 7.63 22.62
C LYS A 205 1.90 6.36 21.82
N THR A 206 1.96 5.23 22.52
CA THR A 206 2.10 3.89 21.91
C THR A 206 0.97 2.96 22.31
N ALA A 207 0.08 3.40 23.21
CA ALA A 207 -1.03 2.58 23.69
C ALA A 207 -1.96 2.18 22.54
N ILE A 208 -2.37 0.91 22.57
CA ILE A 208 -3.37 0.34 21.67
C ILE A 208 -4.65 0.17 22.47
N GLY A 209 -5.78 0.67 21.93
CA GLY A 209 -7.11 0.43 22.46
C GLY A 209 -7.84 -0.57 21.56
N PHE A 210 -8.42 -1.62 22.13
CA PHE A 210 -9.33 -2.52 21.43
C PHE A 210 -10.77 -2.04 21.66
N LEU A 211 -11.40 -1.60 20.61
CA LEU A 211 -12.80 -1.14 20.65
C LEU A 211 -13.76 -2.33 20.63
N SER A 212 -14.76 -2.30 21.49
CA SER A 212 -15.82 -3.31 21.52
C SER A 212 -17.18 -2.69 21.89
N ILE A 213 -18.24 -3.33 21.44
CA ILE A 213 -19.62 -3.01 21.82
C ILE A 213 -20.02 -3.62 23.17
N TYR A 214 -19.21 -4.55 23.70
CA TYR A 214 -19.42 -5.21 24.99
C TYR A 214 -18.71 -4.45 26.10
N GLY A 215 -19.31 -4.43 27.29
CA GLY A 215 -18.86 -3.64 28.41
C GLY A 215 -17.51 -4.10 29.00
N THR A 216 -17.23 -5.39 28.97
CA THR A 216 -16.00 -5.98 29.50
C THR A 216 -15.42 -7.05 28.58
N PRO A 217 -14.12 -7.38 28.72
CA PRO A 217 -13.52 -8.50 28.00
C PRO A 217 -14.22 -9.85 28.25
N GLU A 218 -14.67 -10.08 29.48
CA GLU A 218 -15.37 -11.31 29.85
C GLU A 218 -16.73 -11.38 29.13
N GLU A 219 -17.43 -10.26 29.05
CA GLU A 219 -18.72 -10.18 28.34
C GLU A 219 -18.52 -10.38 26.83
N LEU A 220 -17.46 -9.84 26.25
CA LEU A 220 -17.09 -10.09 24.86
C LEU A 220 -16.84 -11.59 24.63
N VAL A 221 -16.05 -12.23 25.46
CA VAL A 221 -15.71 -13.67 25.35
C VAL A 221 -16.96 -14.55 25.52
N GLU A 222 -17.92 -14.15 26.39
CA GLU A 222 -19.13 -14.92 26.66
C GLU A 222 -20.22 -14.74 25.58
N ASN A 223 -20.39 -13.52 25.09
CA ASN A 223 -21.54 -13.13 24.29
C ASN A 223 -21.20 -12.57 22.90
N GLY A 224 -19.95 -12.21 22.67
CA GLY A 224 -19.49 -11.67 21.40
C GLY A 224 -19.26 -12.74 20.34
N ASP A 225 -18.95 -12.32 19.16
CA ASP A 225 -18.44 -13.17 18.11
C ASP A 225 -17.10 -13.79 18.51
N ASP A 226 -16.78 -15.01 18.04
CA ASP A 226 -15.54 -15.68 18.45
C ASP A 226 -14.29 -15.09 17.78
N ASP A 227 -14.40 -14.49 16.60
CA ASP A 227 -13.33 -13.73 15.97
C ASP A 227 -13.00 -12.46 16.76
N GLU A 228 -14.01 -11.70 17.17
CA GLU A 228 -13.82 -10.52 18.02
C GLU A 228 -13.17 -10.90 19.37
N ALA A 229 -13.65 -11.97 20.00
CA ALA A 229 -13.12 -12.47 21.26
C ALA A 229 -11.66 -12.95 21.09
N SER A 230 -11.39 -13.72 20.03
CA SER A 230 -10.04 -14.22 19.73
C SER A 230 -9.06 -13.09 19.40
N ALA A 231 -9.50 -12.06 18.69
CA ALA A 231 -8.70 -10.89 18.39
C ALA A 231 -8.30 -10.13 19.65
N TRP A 232 -9.23 -9.94 20.60
CA TRP A 232 -8.89 -9.32 21.88
C TRP A 232 -7.89 -10.15 22.68
N LEU A 233 -8.12 -11.46 22.81
CA LEU A 233 -7.22 -12.35 23.56
C LEU A 233 -5.82 -12.34 22.95
N TRP A 234 -5.72 -12.44 21.64
CA TRP A 234 -4.44 -12.35 20.93
C TRP A 234 -3.76 -10.99 21.14
N LEU A 235 -4.53 -9.90 21.06
CA LEU A 235 -3.99 -8.56 21.23
C LEU A 235 -3.42 -8.38 22.63
N HIS A 236 -4.17 -8.78 23.66
CA HIS A 236 -3.75 -8.66 25.05
C HIS A 236 -2.53 -9.52 25.39
N GLU A 237 -2.43 -10.71 24.78
CA GLU A 237 -1.26 -11.57 24.91
C GLU A 237 -0.02 -10.96 24.23
N THR A 238 -0.21 -10.43 23.01
CA THR A 238 0.88 -9.86 22.18
C THR A 238 1.32 -8.50 22.70
N TYR A 239 0.39 -7.71 23.19
CA TYR A 239 0.58 -6.36 23.73
C TYR A 239 -0.04 -6.25 25.13
N PRO A 240 0.67 -6.64 26.18
CA PRO A 240 0.11 -6.64 27.55
C PRO A 240 -0.32 -5.26 28.07
N THR A 241 0.13 -4.19 27.42
CA THR A 241 -0.29 -2.80 27.72
C THR A 241 -1.49 -2.34 26.90
N ALA A 242 -2.00 -3.17 26.00
CA ALA A 242 -3.23 -2.88 25.27
C ALA A 242 -4.42 -2.80 26.24
N GLN A 243 -5.32 -1.86 25.97
CA GLN A 243 -6.48 -1.61 26.83
C GLN A 243 -7.75 -1.95 26.08
N TYR A 244 -8.68 -2.54 26.81
CA TYR A 244 -10.05 -2.74 26.33
C TYR A 244 -10.83 -1.44 26.46
N VAL A 245 -11.58 -1.06 25.44
CA VAL A 245 -12.33 0.19 25.37
C VAL A 245 -13.74 -0.14 24.89
N CYS A 246 -14.70 -0.10 25.81
CA CYS A 246 -16.11 -0.17 25.42
C CYS A 246 -16.54 1.12 24.73
N PHE A 247 -17.28 1.03 23.62
CA PHE A 247 -17.85 2.23 22.98
C PHE A 247 -18.74 3.05 23.92
N ASP A 248 -19.40 2.36 24.88
CA ASP A 248 -20.23 3.06 25.89
C ASP A 248 -19.41 3.94 26.83
N ASP A 249 -18.12 3.72 26.96
CA ASP A 249 -17.25 4.51 27.83
C ASP A 249 -16.64 5.72 27.12
N VAL A 250 -16.76 5.79 25.79
CA VAL A 250 -16.26 6.91 24.99
C VAL A 250 -17.28 8.04 24.98
N LYS A 251 -17.15 9.01 25.89
CA LYS A 251 -18.02 10.16 26.10
C LYS A 251 -17.37 11.49 25.73
N SER A 252 -16.06 11.48 25.49
CA SER A 252 -15.26 12.64 25.13
C SER A 252 -14.04 12.20 24.32
N VAL A 253 -13.35 13.14 23.70
CA VAL A 253 -12.06 12.88 23.02
C VAL A 253 -11.00 12.43 24.02
N ASP A 254 -11.06 12.89 25.27
CA ASP A 254 -10.10 12.56 26.32
C ASP A 254 -10.09 11.05 26.65
N ASP A 255 -11.22 10.37 26.43
CA ASP A 255 -11.34 8.92 26.70
C ASP A 255 -10.54 8.07 25.70
N VAL A 256 -10.30 8.59 24.49
CA VAL A 256 -9.52 7.94 23.44
C VAL A 256 -8.16 8.62 23.20
N GLU A 257 -7.93 9.78 23.80
CA GLU A 257 -6.70 10.54 23.68
C GLU A 257 -5.44 9.77 24.08
N PRO A 258 -5.43 8.85 25.09
CA PRO A 258 -4.25 8.09 25.46
C PRO A 258 -3.77 7.11 24.37
N PHE A 259 -4.62 6.75 23.43
CA PHE A 259 -4.29 5.72 22.43
C PHE A 259 -3.59 6.33 21.22
N ARG A 260 -2.64 5.58 20.68
CA ARG A 260 -2.03 5.85 19.37
C ARG A 260 -2.80 5.14 18.28
N VAL A 261 -3.26 3.92 18.55
CA VAL A 261 -4.03 3.09 17.63
C VAL A 261 -5.29 2.60 18.31
N LEU A 262 -6.42 2.73 17.65
CA LEU A 262 -7.63 2.01 18.02
C LEU A 262 -7.83 0.87 17.02
N PHE A 263 -8.04 -0.33 17.55
CA PHE A 263 -8.34 -1.53 16.78
C PHE A 263 -9.79 -1.93 17.02
N TRP A 264 -10.58 -2.02 15.96
CA TRP A 264 -11.92 -2.56 16.00
C TRP A 264 -12.05 -3.68 14.97
N LEU A 265 -12.38 -4.87 15.45
CA LEU A 265 -12.85 -5.98 14.66
C LEU A 265 -14.36 -6.09 14.89
N ARG A 266 -15.10 -6.28 13.85
CA ARG A 266 -16.53 -6.56 13.88
C ARG A 266 -16.78 -7.68 12.88
N ASP A 267 -17.26 -8.79 13.37
CA ASP A 267 -17.77 -9.86 12.53
C ASP A 267 -19.25 -10.05 12.72
N LEU A 268 -19.97 -10.34 11.65
CA LEU A 268 -21.42 -10.43 11.63
C LEU A 268 -21.82 -11.64 10.79
N GLU A 269 -22.18 -12.70 11.45
CA GLU A 269 -22.64 -13.92 10.81
C GLU A 269 -24.13 -13.84 10.44
N GLY A 270 -24.47 -14.36 9.26
CA GLY A 270 -25.86 -14.57 8.84
C GLY A 270 -26.74 -13.33 8.81
N VAL A 271 -26.14 -12.14 8.70
CA VAL A 271 -26.85 -10.86 8.72
C VAL A 271 -27.24 -10.40 7.33
N SER A 272 -28.19 -9.46 7.28
CA SER A 272 -28.56 -8.81 6.02
C SER A 272 -27.58 -7.70 5.65
N GLU A 273 -27.50 -7.35 4.37
CA GLU A 273 -26.69 -6.22 3.89
C GLU A 273 -26.94 -4.93 4.69
N SER A 274 -28.21 -4.65 5.03
CA SER A 274 -28.56 -3.45 5.80
C SER A 274 -27.93 -3.44 7.20
N ASP A 275 -27.74 -4.61 7.81
CA ASP A 275 -27.20 -4.71 9.16
C ASP A 275 -25.70 -4.44 9.17
N VAL A 276 -24.99 -4.76 8.10
CA VAL A 276 -23.57 -4.46 7.94
C VAL A 276 -23.33 -2.95 7.88
N TRP A 277 -24.16 -2.22 7.14
CA TRP A 277 -24.02 -0.76 7.00
C TRP A 277 -24.43 0.02 8.23
N ASN A 278 -25.28 -0.56 9.07
CA ASN A 278 -25.71 0.06 10.30
C ASN A 278 -24.70 -0.24 11.42
N ILE A 279 -24.42 0.75 12.23
CA ILE A 279 -23.60 0.58 13.42
C ILE A 279 -24.50 0.59 14.68
N PRO A 280 -24.11 -0.11 15.74
CA PRO A 280 -24.84 -0.06 17.02
C PRO A 280 -24.95 1.35 17.59
N ALA A 281 -26.00 1.60 18.37
CA ALA A 281 -26.27 2.95 18.91
C ALA A 281 -25.13 3.50 19.79
N ASN A 282 -24.44 2.63 20.55
CA ASN A 282 -23.28 3.05 21.34
C ASN A 282 -22.09 3.42 20.45
N VAL A 283 -21.87 2.72 19.35
CA VAL A 283 -20.85 3.07 18.34
C VAL A 283 -21.19 4.41 17.70
N GLU A 284 -22.46 4.61 17.33
CA GLU A 284 -22.93 5.90 16.77
C GLU A 284 -22.70 7.06 17.75
N ALA A 285 -23.01 6.86 19.03
CA ALA A 285 -22.82 7.86 20.08
C ALA A 285 -21.34 8.21 20.31
N ALA A 286 -20.42 7.24 20.22
CA ALA A 286 -18.98 7.44 20.38
C ALA A 286 -18.32 8.05 19.13
N THR A 287 -18.92 7.87 17.95
CA THR A 287 -18.33 8.26 16.66
C THR A 287 -17.85 9.71 16.58
N PRO A 288 -18.57 10.73 17.09
CA PRO A 288 -18.07 12.13 17.04
C PRO A 288 -16.71 12.30 17.73
N PHE A 289 -16.49 11.64 18.86
CA PHE A 289 -15.28 11.74 19.65
C PHE A 289 -14.11 10.98 19.03
N ILE A 290 -14.37 9.76 18.54
CA ILE A 290 -13.39 8.95 17.80
C ILE A 290 -13.00 9.65 16.49
N ARG A 291 -13.96 10.26 15.78
CA ARG A 291 -13.68 11.05 14.57
C ARG A 291 -12.76 12.22 14.86
N GLU A 292 -13.02 12.96 15.94
CA GLU A 292 -12.18 14.10 16.33
C GLU A 292 -10.76 13.63 16.69
N TRP A 293 -10.65 12.55 17.47
CA TRP A 293 -9.37 11.95 17.79
C TRP A 293 -8.62 11.48 16.52
N TYR A 294 -9.32 10.87 15.54
CA TYR A 294 -8.74 10.45 14.27
C TYR A 294 -8.30 11.67 13.44
N LYS A 295 -9.08 12.74 13.41
CA LYS A 295 -8.68 14.01 12.77
C LYS A 295 -7.40 14.57 13.37
N ASN A 296 -7.23 14.45 14.68
CA ASN A 296 -6.07 14.96 15.41
C ASN A 296 -4.85 14.01 15.42
N GLY A 297 -4.85 12.98 14.61
CA GLY A 297 -3.68 12.14 14.37
C GLY A 297 -3.72 10.74 14.99
N GLY A 298 -4.81 10.36 15.65
CA GLY A 298 -5.04 8.98 16.05
C GLY A 298 -5.15 8.06 14.81
N SER A 299 -4.68 6.83 14.89
CA SER A 299 -4.73 5.88 13.79
C SER A 299 -5.65 4.70 14.10
N MET A 300 -6.31 4.14 13.09
CA MET A 300 -7.26 3.04 13.31
C MET A 300 -6.95 1.83 12.44
N LEU A 301 -7.10 0.64 13.04
CA LEU A 301 -7.22 -0.63 12.33
C LEU A 301 -8.68 -1.07 12.39
N LEU A 302 -9.30 -1.19 11.24
CA LEU A 302 -10.65 -1.73 11.07
C LEU A 302 -10.56 -3.08 10.37
N TRP A 303 -11.18 -4.09 10.99
CA TRP A 303 -11.07 -5.47 10.52
C TRP A 303 -12.44 -6.07 10.24
N SER A 304 -12.55 -6.89 9.21
CA SER A 304 -13.81 -7.48 8.73
C SER A 304 -14.88 -6.41 8.51
N HIS A 305 -16.08 -6.56 9.00
CA HIS A 305 -17.19 -5.61 8.84
C HIS A 305 -17.00 -4.28 9.54
N ALA A 306 -16.03 -4.14 10.47
CA ALA A 306 -15.68 -2.84 11.02
C ALA A 306 -15.20 -1.85 9.95
N THR A 307 -14.80 -2.32 8.76
CA THR A 307 -14.38 -1.47 7.62
C THR A 307 -15.46 -0.45 7.23
N VAL A 308 -16.73 -0.73 7.45
CA VAL A 308 -17.83 0.23 7.23
C VAL A 308 -17.65 1.53 8.02
N TYR A 309 -16.94 1.48 9.12
CA TYR A 309 -16.71 2.63 9.98
C TYR A 309 -15.91 3.74 9.30
N ALA A 310 -15.15 3.43 8.24
CA ALA A 310 -14.52 4.45 7.40
C ALA A 310 -15.52 5.47 6.86
N GLY A 311 -16.74 5.00 6.48
CA GLY A 311 -17.84 5.86 6.05
C GLY A 311 -18.46 6.64 7.21
N HIS A 312 -18.69 5.98 8.36
CA HIS A 312 -19.23 6.65 9.55
C HIS A 312 -18.28 7.69 10.14
N LEU A 313 -16.96 7.47 10.03
CA LEU A 313 -15.95 8.46 10.37
C LEU A 313 -15.89 9.63 9.38
N GLY A 314 -16.53 9.50 8.22
CA GLY A 314 -16.52 10.50 7.16
C GLY A 314 -15.24 10.51 6.34
N ARG A 315 -14.43 9.45 6.43
CA ARG A 315 -13.20 9.35 5.63
C ARG A 315 -13.50 9.08 4.15
N ILE A 316 -14.59 8.40 3.90
CA ILE A 316 -15.25 8.26 2.60
C ILE A 316 -16.75 8.53 2.82
N ASN A 317 -17.45 8.94 1.76
CA ASN A 317 -18.90 9.12 1.84
C ASN A 317 -19.57 7.74 2.02
N LEU A 318 -20.31 7.57 3.12
CA LEU A 318 -20.98 6.31 3.43
C LEU A 318 -22.02 5.92 2.37
N ASP A 319 -22.71 6.90 1.79
CA ASP A 319 -23.68 6.62 0.73
C ASP A 319 -23.01 6.16 -0.57
N GLU A 320 -21.79 6.61 -0.84
CA GLU A 320 -20.98 6.11 -1.95
C GLU A 320 -20.48 4.69 -1.68
N MET A 321 -20.10 4.38 -0.43
CA MET A 321 -19.70 3.02 -0.05
C MET A 321 -20.84 2.03 -0.23
N LYS A 322 -22.00 2.32 0.37
CA LYS A 322 -23.16 1.41 0.39
C LYS A 322 -24.03 1.47 -0.84
N GLY A 323 -23.82 2.42 -1.73
CA GLY A 323 -24.55 2.58 -3.00
C GLY A 323 -24.25 1.50 -4.04
N ASN A 324 -23.46 0.50 -3.69
CA ASN A 324 -23.04 -0.59 -4.56
C ASN A 324 -23.66 -1.91 -4.13
N ASP A 325 -24.31 -2.58 -5.05
CA ASP A 325 -24.93 -3.89 -4.81
C ASP A 325 -23.94 -4.98 -4.37
N HIS A 326 -22.63 -4.70 -4.39
CA HIS A 326 -21.56 -5.63 -4.08
C HIS A 326 -20.47 -5.00 -3.23
N ALA A 327 -20.82 -4.03 -2.39
CA ALA A 327 -19.85 -3.36 -1.52
C ALA A 327 -19.33 -4.29 -0.42
N PHE A 328 -20.00 -5.38 -0.13
CA PHE A 328 -19.50 -6.45 0.72
C PHE A 328 -20.02 -7.80 0.24
N GLY A 329 -19.34 -8.85 0.62
CA GLY A 329 -19.82 -10.22 0.48
C GLY A 329 -19.58 -10.95 1.78
N PHE A 330 -20.48 -11.83 2.12
CA PHE A 330 -20.32 -12.76 3.23
C PHE A 330 -20.86 -14.13 2.80
N GLY A 331 -20.45 -15.14 3.50
CA GLY A 331 -20.87 -16.49 3.24
C GLY A 331 -20.12 -17.48 4.11
N GLU A 332 -20.61 -18.68 4.18
CA GLU A 332 -19.86 -19.77 4.80
C GLU A 332 -18.63 -20.05 3.94
N GLY A 333 -17.47 -19.89 4.54
CA GLY A 333 -16.20 -20.06 3.87
C GLY A 333 -15.68 -21.46 3.94
N GLY A 334 -14.74 -21.75 3.07
CA GLY A 334 -13.81 -22.81 3.21
C GLY A 334 -14.34 -24.20 3.24
N ILE A 335 -15.14 -24.54 2.31
CA ILE A 335 -15.58 -25.91 2.16
C ILE A 335 -14.38 -26.74 1.68
N ASN A 336 -13.72 -27.41 2.63
CA ASN A 336 -12.81 -28.54 2.47
C ASN A 336 -11.52 -28.36 1.66
N GLU A 337 -11.49 -27.62 0.56
CA GLU A 337 -10.31 -27.54 -0.31
C GLU A 337 -9.99 -26.10 -0.75
N ASP A 338 -10.72 -25.15 -0.19
CA ASP A 338 -10.56 -23.75 -0.53
C ASP A 338 -9.38 -23.14 0.21
N THR A 339 -8.51 -22.47 -0.53
CA THR A 339 -7.38 -21.71 0.02
C THR A 339 -7.54 -20.26 -0.37
N TRP A 340 -7.68 -19.39 0.63
CA TRP A 340 -7.83 -17.97 0.38
C TRP A 340 -6.49 -17.27 0.33
N ARG A 341 -6.26 -16.63 -0.79
CA ARG A 341 -5.06 -15.85 -1.05
C ARG A 341 -5.46 -14.42 -1.40
N MET A 342 -4.61 -13.52 -1.00
CA MET A 342 -4.70 -12.11 -1.36
C MET A 342 -3.69 -11.82 -2.46
N ALA A 343 -4.14 -11.26 -3.57
CA ALA A 343 -3.25 -10.70 -4.58
C ALA A 343 -2.76 -9.33 -4.11
N VAL A 344 -1.46 -9.20 -3.95
CA VAL A 344 -0.79 -7.98 -3.49
C VAL A 344 -0.03 -7.25 -4.61
N GLU A 345 0.06 -7.86 -5.79
CA GLU A 345 0.39 -7.19 -7.03
C GLU A 345 -0.90 -6.98 -7.81
N LEU A 346 -1.38 -5.75 -7.83
CA LEU A 346 -2.64 -5.40 -8.46
C LEU A 346 -2.46 -5.28 -9.96
N ASN A 347 -3.46 -5.76 -10.71
CA ASN A 347 -3.55 -5.66 -12.15
C ASN A 347 -2.39 -6.34 -12.91
N PRO A 348 -2.14 -7.64 -12.66
CA PRO A 348 -0.96 -8.34 -13.14
C PRO A 348 -0.90 -8.48 -14.65
N ASP A 349 -2.03 -8.62 -15.35
CA ASP A 349 -2.12 -8.85 -16.78
C ASP A 349 -2.04 -7.59 -17.63
N HIS A 350 -2.02 -6.42 -17.00
CA HIS A 350 -2.05 -5.14 -17.68
C HIS A 350 -0.70 -4.44 -17.66
N LYS A 351 -0.54 -3.48 -18.55
CA LYS A 351 0.63 -2.58 -18.57
C LYS A 351 0.73 -1.72 -17.32
N PHE A 352 -0.37 -1.56 -16.60
CA PHE A 352 -0.45 -0.84 -15.35
C PHE A 352 -0.48 -1.83 -14.18
N LYS A 353 0.67 -2.02 -13.56
CA LYS A 353 0.83 -2.90 -12.39
C LYS A 353 1.15 -2.08 -11.15
N LYS A 354 0.59 -2.48 -10.02
CA LYS A 354 0.91 -1.94 -8.70
C LYS A 354 1.31 -3.08 -7.77
N ASP A 355 2.59 -3.16 -7.49
CA ASP A 355 3.17 -4.16 -6.59
C ASP A 355 3.26 -3.59 -5.17
N HIS A 356 2.41 -4.09 -4.29
CA HIS A 356 2.37 -3.74 -2.88
C HIS A 356 3.02 -4.79 -1.97
N SER A 357 3.64 -5.84 -2.52
CA SER A 357 4.24 -6.93 -1.75
C SER A 357 5.31 -6.49 -0.75
N THR A 358 5.86 -5.30 -0.94
CA THR A 358 6.86 -4.71 -0.03
C THR A 358 6.25 -3.73 0.99
N HIS A 359 4.93 -3.58 1.00
CA HIS A 359 4.27 -2.73 1.99
C HIS A 359 4.54 -3.27 3.42
N PRO A 360 4.77 -2.40 4.42
CA PRO A 360 5.13 -2.83 5.78
C PRO A 360 4.19 -3.87 6.40
N ILE A 361 2.89 -3.82 6.08
CA ILE A 361 1.92 -4.79 6.61
C ILE A 361 2.20 -6.23 6.15
N TYR A 362 2.89 -6.42 5.04
CA TYR A 362 3.24 -7.74 4.50
C TYR A 362 4.65 -8.23 4.90
N LYS A 363 5.33 -7.50 5.78
CA LYS A 363 6.68 -7.89 6.24
C LYS A 363 6.67 -9.27 6.90
N GLY A 364 7.55 -10.16 6.43
CA GLY A 364 7.70 -11.51 6.97
C GLY A 364 6.66 -12.52 6.53
N LEU A 365 5.67 -12.10 5.73
CA LEU A 365 4.74 -13.01 5.09
C LEU A 365 5.38 -13.64 3.85
N GLU A 366 5.07 -14.91 3.60
CA GLU A 366 5.51 -15.61 2.40
C GLU A 366 4.71 -15.12 1.19
N VAL A 367 5.42 -14.55 0.23
CA VAL A 367 4.83 -14.06 -1.02
C VAL A 367 5.09 -15.08 -2.12
N GLU A 368 4.05 -15.77 -2.55
CA GLU A 368 4.09 -16.65 -3.74
C GLU A 368 4.07 -15.77 -5.00
N THR A 369 5.10 -15.89 -5.84
CA THR A 369 5.13 -15.21 -7.14
C THR A 369 4.69 -16.19 -8.21
N THR A 370 3.54 -15.94 -8.81
CA THR A 370 3.01 -16.70 -9.95
C THR A 370 3.43 -16.05 -11.27
N ALA A 371 3.03 -16.65 -12.39
CA ALA A 371 3.24 -16.05 -13.72
C ALA A 371 2.48 -14.70 -13.84
N ASP A 372 1.39 -14.55 -13.12
CA ASP A 372 0.42 -13.48 -13.33
C ASP A 372 0.43 -12.43 -12.20
N THR A 373 0.69 -12.85 -10.94
CA THR A 373 0.58 -11.96 -9.78
C THR A 373 1.43 -12.47 -8.61
N LYS A 374 1.41 -11.70 -7.51
CA LYS A 374 1.97 -12.07 -6.21
C LYS A 374 0.85 -12.30 -5.22
N LEU A 375 0.88 -13.42 -4.54
CA LEU A 375 -0.17 -13.92 -3.65
C LEU A 375 0.37 -14.13 -2.23
N ILE A 376 -0.48 -13.88 -1.24
CA ILE A 376 -0.25 -14.26 0.17
C ILE A 376 -1.45 -15.07 0.62
N ALA A 377 -1.20 -16.26 1.19
CA ALA A 377 -2.27 -17.12 1.71
C ALA A 377 -2.64 -16.73 3.14
N PHE A 378 -3.95 -16.64 3.43
CA PHE A 378 -4.48 -16.33 4.76
C PHE A 378 -5.36 -17.43 5.33
N LYS A 379 -6.00 -18.25 4.47
CA LYS A 379 -6.83 -19.36 4.87
C LYS A 379 -6.43 -20.63 4.12
N GLY A 380 -6.33 -21.74 4.83
CA GLY A 380 -6.03 -23.05 4.28
C GLY A 380 -7.27 -23.89 4.02
N PRO A 381 -7.11 -25.01 3.29
CA PRO A 381 -8.20 -25.95 3.04
C PRO A 381 -8.69 -26.60 4.34
N GLY A 382 -9.96 -26.98 4.36
CA GLY A 382 -10.58 -27.69 5.48
C GLY A 382 -11.07 -26.80 6.62
N TRP A 383 -10.80 -25.52 6.57
CA TRP A 383 -11.30 -24.56 7.54
C TRP A 383 -12.69 -24.08 7.14
N THR A 384 -13.65 -24.21 8.02
CA THR A 384 -15.05 -23.84 7.81
C THR A 384 -15.40 -22.71 8.75
N GLU A 385 -15.05 -21.52 8.39
CA GLU A 385 -15.55 -20.30 9.00
C GLU A 385 -16.36 -19.53 7.99
N ASP A 386 -17.25 -18.69 8.47
CA ASP A 386 -17.83 -17.64 7.66
C ASP A 386 -16.71 -16.75 7.14
N HIS A 387 -16.68 -16.52 5.86
CA HIS A 387 -15.75 -15.58 5.31
C HIS A 387 -16.47 -14.27 5.01
N ASN A 388 -16.60 -13.47 6.02
CA ASN A 388 -17.21 -12.17 5.92
C ASN A 388 -16.25 -11.19 5.25
N CYS A 389 -16.65 -10.68 4.09
CA CYS A 389 -15.84 -9.73 3.34
C CYS A 389 -16.49 -8.36 3.33
N LEU A 390 -15.74 -7.33 3.55
CA LEU A 390 -16.11 -5.99 3.18
C LEU A 390 -15.04 -5.41 2.25
N TYR A 391 -15.43 -5.06 1.05
CA TYR A 391 -14.52 -4.59 0.04
C TYR A 391 -15.07 -3.34 -0.66
N PHE A 392 -14.18 -2.53 -1.21
CA PHE A 392 -14.56 -1.45 -2.10
C PHE A 392 -14.90 -2.00 -3.47
N ASN A 393 -16.14 -1.80 -3.88
CA ASN A 393 -16.56 -2.06 -5.25
C ASN A 393 -16.19 -0.87 -6.14
N LEU A 394 -14.99 -0.90 -6.65
CA LEU A 394 -14.45 0.18 -7.48
C LEU A 394 -15.19 0.39 -8.83
N PRO A 395 -15.86 -0.61 -9.46
CA PRO A 395 -16.62 -0.37 -10.69
C PRO A 395 -17.64 0.75 -10.63
N SER A 396 -18.27 0.99 -9.49
CA SER A 396 -19.19 2.12 -9.37
C SER A 396 -18.48 3.46 -9.27
N LEU A 397 -17.23 3.44 -8.85
CA LEU A 397 -16.34 4.59 -8.86
C LEU A 397 -15.79 4.88 -10.26
N TRP A 398 -16.01 3.97 -11.23
CA TRP A 398 -15.55 4.10 -12.62
C TRP A 398 -16.36 5.02 -13.49
N THR A 399 -17.62 5.17 -13.19
CA THR A 399 -18.57 5.87 -14.04
C THR A 399 -18.23 7.35 -14.17
N GLY A 400 -17.18 7.68 -14.83
CA GLY A 400 -16.79 9.06 -15.10
C GLY A 400 -15.34 9.25 -15.50
N ILE A 401 -14.48 8.23 -15.35
CA ILE A 401 -13.03 8.40 -15.52
C ILE A 401 -12.44 7.56 -16.67
N GLY A 402 -13.24 6.97 -17.52
CA GLY A 402 -12.74 6.32 -18.71
C GLY A 402 -12.64 4.79 -18.66
N ASN A 403 -13.19 4.14 -17.66
CA ASN A 403 -13.37 2.68 -17.56
C ASN A 403 -12.08 1.87 -17.78
N THR A 404 -10.97 2.30 -17.23
CA THR A 404 -9.70 1.58 -17.25
C THR A 404 -9.22 1.36 -15.82
N GLU A 405 -8.45 0.31 -15.62
CA GLU A 405 -7.85 0.00 -14.31
C GLU A 405 -6.97 1.16 -13.81
N GLU A 406 -6.20 1.78 -14.69
CA GLU A 406 -5.39 2.94 -14.36
C GLU A 406 -6.24 4.12 -13.88
N SER A 407 -7.35 4.40 -14.55
CA SER A 407 -8.24 5.49 -14.18
C SER A 407 -8.95 5.21 -12.87
N CYS A 408 -9.32 3.97 -12.60
CA CYS A 408 -9.94 3.55 -11.36
C CYS A 408 -8.96 3.67 -10.18
N TYR A 409 -7.72 3.20 -10.33
CA TYR A 409 -6.68 3.40 -9.32
C TYR A 409 -6.40 4.87 -9.06
N ALA A 410 -6.35 5.69 -10.11
CA ALA A 410 -6.19 7.13 -9.99
C ALA A 410 -7.36 7.78 -9.24
N GLN A 411 -8.59 7.32 -9.45
CA GLN A 411 -9.75 7.80 -8.69
C GLN A 411 -9.63 7.43 -7.22
N CYS A 412 -9.29 6.19 -6.89
CA CYS A 412 -9.08 5.78 -5.51
C CYS A 412 -8.06 6.69 -4.82
N THR A 413 -6.90 6.87 -5.42
CA THR A 413 -5.79 7.60 -4.79
C THR A 413 -5.95 9.11 -4.82
N GLN A 414 -6.53 9.70 -5.87
CA GLN A 414 -6.61 11.15 -6.05
C GLN A 414 -7.92 11.76 -5.54
N VAL A 415 -9.04 11.03 -5.66
CA VAL A 415 -10.35 11.53 -5.24
C VAL A 415 -10.68 11.08 -3.82
N TYR A 416 -10.55 9.79 -3.55
CA TYR A 416 -10.90 9.23 -2.22
C TYR A 416 -9.72 9.18 -1.26
N GLY A 417 -8.50 9.39 -1.74
CA GLY A 417 -7.28 9.36 -0.93
C GLY A 417 -6.96 7.99 -0.37
N VAL A 418 -7.49 6.92 -0.98
CA VAL A 418 -7.28 5.54 -0.56
C VAL A 418 -6.27 4.84 -1.45
N TYR A 419 -5.37 4.06 -0.83
CA TYR A 419 -4.50 3.14 -1.53
C TYR A 419 -5.02 1.71 -1.36
N PRO A 420 -5.50 1.07 -2.44
CA PRO A 420 -5.79 -0.36 -2.46
C PRO A 420 -4.48 -1.14 -2.30
N LEU A 421 -4.40 -2.02 -1.30
CA LEU A 421 -3.21 -2.81 -1.00
C LEU A 421 -3.33 -4.27 -1.40
N GLY A 422 -4.55 -4.78 -1.52
CA GLY A 422 -4.78 -6.17 -1.84
C GLY A 422 -6.20 -6.46 -2.30
N THR A 423 -6.34 -7.51 -3.10
CA THR A 423 -7.60 -8.01 -3.64
C THR A 423 -7.61 -9.53 -3.59
N TRP A 424 -8.75 -10.16 -3.87
CA TRP A 424 -8.83 -11.61 -4.01
C TRP A 424 -7.85 -12.16 -5.05
N ASP A 425 -7.52 -13.42 -4.94
CA ASP A 425 -6.63 -14.14 -5.86
C ASP A 425 -7.17 -14.24 -7.30
N SER A 426 -8.45 -13.95 -7.50
CA SER A 426 -9.09 -13.82 -8.81
C SER A 426 -8.59 -12.63 -9.64
N GLN A 427 -7.69 -11.81 -9.09
CA GLN A 427 -7.05 -10.69 -9.77
C GLN A 427 -8.00 -9.54 -10.15
N ILE A 428 -9.16 -9.51 -9.56
CA ILE A 428 -10.13 -8.44 -9.78
C ILE A 428 -9.77 -7.28 -8.85
N TRP A 429 -8.77 -6.53 -9.21
CA TRP A 429 -8.23 -5.45 -8.39
C TRP A 429 -9.23 -4.31 -8.09
N TRP A 430 -10.34 -4.21 -8.81
CA TRP A 430 -11.43 -3.29 -8.49
C TRP A 430 -12.27 -3.71 -7.28
N VAL A 431 -12.03 -4.90 -6.76
CA VAL A 431 -12.58 -5.38 -5.51
C VAL A 431 -11.48 -5.33 -4.46
N SER A 432 -11.24 -4.16 -3.89
CA SER A 432 -10.15 -3.98 -2.93
C SER A 432 -10.61 -4.29 -1.50
N GLN A 433 -9.99 -5.29 -0.89
CA GLN A 433 -10.30 -5.77 0.45
C GLN A 433 -9.32 -5.28 1.51
N MET A 434 -8.13 -4.84 1.10
CA MET A 434 -7.18 -4.19 1.99
C MET A 434 -6.91 -2.78 1.50
N ASN A 435 -7.19 -1.79 2.33
CA ASN A 435 -7.17 -0.40 1.95
C ASN A 435 -6.53 0.46 3.03
N VAL A 436 -5.70 1.41 2.64
CA VAL A 436 -5.12 2.38 3.56
C VAL A 436 -5.43 3.81 3.13
N TRP A 437 -5.85 4.62 4.07
CA TRP A 437 -5.88 6.07 3.97
C TRP A 437 -4.76 6.63 4.83
N GLU A 438 -3.70 7.07 4.19
CA GLU A 438 -2.61 7.75 4.88
C GLU A 438 -3.04 9.10 5.43
N ALA A 439 -2.34 9.57 6.44
CA ALA A 439 -2.57 10.88 7.01
C ALA A 439 -2.55 11.97 5.94
N GLN A 440 -3.55 12.83 5.94
CA GLN A 440 -3.74 13.94 4.99
C GLN A 440 -3.86 13.54 3.51
N GLN A 441 -3.86 12.25 3.19
CA GLN A 441 -4.00 11.78 1.82
C GLN A 441 -5.41 12.06 1.29
N GLY A 442 -5.49 12.79 0.18
CA GLY A 442 -6.76 13.17 -0.45
C GLY A 442 -7.54 14.30 0.26
N ASN A 443 -7.18 14.65 1.48
CA ASN A 443 -7.66 15.83 2.20
C ASN A 443 -6.71 16.20 3.34
N THR A 444 -6.89 17.40 3.91
CA THR A 444 -6.06 17.91 5.02
C THR A 444 -6.77 17.83 6.37
N GLU A 445 -8.00 17.33 6.40
CA GLU A 445 -8.83 17.28 7.61
C GLU A 445 -8.38 16.18 8.57
N PHE A 446 -7.98 15.02 8.03
CA PHE A 446 -7.59 13.85 8.82
C PHE A 446 -6.06 13.76 8.92
N GLN A 447 -5.56 13.84 10.15
CA GLN A 447 -4.12 13.74 10.47
C GLN A 447 -3.71 12.30 10.83
N GLY A 448 -4.68 11.42 11.06
CA GLY A 448 -4.47 10.00 11.36
C GLY A 448 -4.48 9.13 10.11
N THR A 449 -3.95 7.92 10.24
CA THR A 449 -3.99 6.87 9.21
C THR A 449 -5.06 5.84 9.54
N LEU A 450 -5.83 5.42 8.53
CA LEU A 450 -6.85 4.40 8.64
C LEU A 450 -6.46 3.21 7.77
N LEU A 451 -6.41 2.03 8.34
CA LEU A 451 -6.17 0.77 7.64
C LEU A 451 -7.38 -0.15 7.79
N CYS A 452 -7.91 -0.60 6.67
CA CYS A 452 -9.05 -1.50 6.59
C CYS A 452 -8.62 -2.86 6.04
N ILE A 453 -8.93 -3.92 6.76
CA ILE A 453 -8.73 -5.32 6.38
C ILE A 453 -10.10 -5.98 6.29
N GLY A 454 -10.69 -6.00 5.10
CA GLY A 454 -12.03 -6.52 4.86
C GLY A 454 -12.02 -7.87 4.13
N ASN A 455 -10.95 -8.65 4.28
CA ASN A 455 -10.82 -9.97 3.66
C ASN A 455 -11.37 -11.05 4.58
N GLY A 456 -12.38 -11.77 4.13
CA GLY A 456 -13.00 -12.85 4.88
C GLY A 456 -12.11 -14.05 5.19
N GLY A 457 -10.97 -14.21 4.53
CA GLY A 457 -9.98 -15.23 4.90
C GLY A 457 -9.04 -14.80 6.03
N CYS A 458 -9.16 -13.58 6.54
CA CYS A 458 -8.33 -13.04 7.61
C CYS A 458 -9.04 -13.10 8.96
N GLU A 459 -9.49 -14.28 9.36
CA GLU A 459 -10.23 -14.49 10.60
C GLU A 459 -9.33 -14.87 11.76
N PHE A 460 -9.75 -14.52 12.99
CA PHE A 460 -9.00 -14.78 14.21
C PHE A 460 -9.42 -16.07 14.90
N SER A 461 -10.54 -16.66 14.52
CA SER A 461 -11.06 -17.84 15.18
C SER A 461 -10.12 -19.03 15.08
N LEU A 462 -9.57 -19.44 16.21
CA LEU A 462 -8.63 -20.55 16.33
C LEU A 462 -9.05 -21.54 17.40
N LYS A 463 -9.95 -21.11 18.26
CA LYS A 463 -10.28 -21.79 19.49
C LYS A 463 -11.74 -21.55 19.78
N ASN A 464 -12.30 -22.40 20.65
CA ASN A 464 -13.57 -22.09 21.27
C ASN A 464 -13.48 -20.76 22.04
N ARG A 465 -14.63 -20.11 22.26
CA ARG A 465 -14.75 -18.83 22.99
C ARG A 465 -14.08 -18.81 24.36
N ASP A 466 -13.95 -19.97 25.02
CA ASP A 466 -13.26 -20.14 26.30
C ASP A 466 -11.73 -20.28 26.17
N GLY A 467 -11.21 -20.16 24.95
CA GLY A 467 -9.79 -20.32 24.66
C GLY A 467 -9.30 -21.76 24.58
N SER A 468 -10.20 -22.75 24.75
CA SER A 468 -9.85 -24.16 24.60
C SER A 468 -9.66 -24.52 23.12
N PRO A 469 -8.81 -25.53 22.80
CA PRO A 469 -8.70 -26.01 21.42
C PRO A 469 -10.04 -26.49 20.88
N ASP A 470 -10.39 -26.08 19.68
CA ASP A 470 -11.54 -26.64 18.98
C ASP A 470 -11.28 -28.11 18.67
N LYS A 471 -12.20 -28.97 19.14
CA LYS A 471 -12.19 -30.43 18.93
C LYS A 471 -13.30 -30.91 18.03
N SER A 472 -13.93 -30.02 17.30
CA SER A 472 -14.99 -30.39 16.35
C SER A 472 -14.45 -31.28 15.22
N ALA A 473 -15.35 -31.88 14.46
CA ALA A 473 -14.99 -32.68 13.30
C ALA A 473 -14.33 -31.84 12.17
N HIS A 474 -14.59 -30.55 12.20
CA HIS A 474 -14.00 -29.55 11.30
C HIS A 474 -13.34 -28.48 12.17
N PRO A 475 -12.17 -28.79 12.75
CA PRO A 475 -11.50 -27.86 13.63
C PRO A 475 -11.14 -26.58 12.86
N LYS A 476 -11.35 -25.46 13.51
CA LYS A 476 -10.96 -24.15 13.01
C LYS A 476 -9.43 -23.99 12.97
N ASN A 477 -8.75 -24.93 12.30
CA ASN A 477 -7.30 -25.01 12.19
C ASN A 477 -6.86 -24.44 10.86
N ASN A 478 -6.75 -23.14 10.82
CA ASN A 478 -6.18 -22.50 9.65
C ASN A 478 -4.65 -22.70 9.64
N ILE A 479 -4.12 -23.42 8.64
CA ILE A 479 -2.66 -23.63 8.50
C ILE A 479 -1.90 -22.32 8.20
N TYR A 480 -2.59 -21.26 7.80
CA TYR A 480 -2.04 -19.93 7.55
C TYR A 480 -2.39 -18.91 8.66
N GLN A 481 -2.82 -19.39 9.83
CA GLN A 481 -3.19 -18.49 10.92
C GLN A 481 -2.04 -17.57 11.35
N ASP A 482 -0.83 -18.06 11.35
CA ASP A 482 0.34 -17.23 11.64
C ASP A 482 0.50 -16.06 10.66
N ASN A 483 0.00 -16.20 9.44
CA ASN A 483 -0.02 -15.11 8.47
C ASN A 483 -1.05 -14.04 8.85
N VAL A 484 -2.23 -14.44 9.31
CA VAL A 484 -3.27 -13.52 9.83
C VAL A 484 -2.74 -12.74 11.02
N LEU A 485 -2.16 -13.44 12.01
CA LEU A 485 -1.59 -12.82 13.20
C LEU A 485 -0.40 -11.90 12.86
N THR A 486 0.43 -12.31 11.91
CA THR A 486 1.54 -11.49 11.41
C THR A 486 1.04 -10.24 10.70
N LEU A 487 0.00 -10.37 9.86
CA LEU A 487 -0.64 -9.23 9.20
C LEU A 487 -1.20 -8.25 10.24
N ALA A 488 -1.90 -8.74 11.25
CA ALA A 488 -2.47 -7.92 12.32
C ALA A 488 -1.37 -7.20 13.12
N LYS A 489 -0.34 -7.92 13.53
CA LYS A 489 0.82 -7.33 14.21
C LYS A 489 1.49 -6.25 13.37
N ASN A 490 1.81 -6.55 12.11
CA ASN A 490 2.43 -5.61 11.22
C ASN A 490 1.54 -4.37 10.97
N SER A 491 0.23 -4.56 10.89
CA SER A 491 -0.74 -3.47 10.73
C SER A 491 -0.75 -2.54 11.94
N LEU A 492 -0.75 -3.09 13.15
CA LEU A 492 -0.66 -2.30 14.38
C LEU A 492 0.68 -1.55 14.47
N GLU A 493 1.81 -2.24 14.22
CA GLU A 493 3.13 -1.61 14.23
C GLU A 493 3.25 -0.51 13.16
N TYR A 494 2.70 -0.74 11.97
CA TYR A 494 2.62 0.27 10.92
C TYR A 494 1.83 1.49 11.39
N LEU A 495 0.65 1.32 11.98
CA LEU A 495 -0.20 2.41 12.44
C LEU A 495 0.38 3.15 13.65
N LYS A 496 1.12 2.49 14.53
CA LYS A 496 1.82 3.13 15.65
C LYS A 496 2.85 4.16 15.17
N THR A 497 3.35 4.02 13.97
CA THR A 497 4.38 4.89 13.39
C THR A 497 3.82 6.05 12.56
N ARG A 498 2.50 6.18 12.45
CA ARG A 498 1.81 7.17 11.60
C ARG A 498 1.30 8.37 12.37
#